data_fb16dbcf4e262d206cfe8d716282158b
#
_entry.id   fb16dbcf4e262d206cfe8d716282158b
#
_cell.length_a   1.000
_cell.length_b   1.000
_cell.length_c   1.000
_cell.angle_alpha   90.00
_cell.angle_beta   90.00
_cell.angle_gamma   90.00
#
_symmetry.space_group_name_H-M   'P 1'
#
loop_
_entity.id
_entity.type
_entity.pdbx_description
1 polymer ?
#
loop_
_entity_poly.entity_id
_entity_poly.type
_entity_poly.pdbx_seq_one_letter_code
_entity_poly.pdbx_strand_id
1 'polypeptide(L)'
;MDVSRTEVRQAAAGAAPRRGSAVRLGLTVVPVAFFAVFFAYPVTAIVVRGLRVDGAWRIERLWQVAAGSDVRHVLWFTTWQAAASTALTLLVALPGAYVFARFAFPGKQVLRAVVTVPFVLPTVVVGSAFLALVGRGGLLDDLWGVRLDTTVWAILLAHVFFNYAVVVRTVGGLWAQLDPGQEEAARMLGASRFAAWRTVTLPALAPAVAAAALMVFLFTFTSFGVVQILGGPTFSTLEVEIYRQTSQLFDLSAAAVLTLLQFAAVGAILAVHARTVRRREGALRLVDAAGTARRPRGAGQWALLGGVLATVGVLLVLPLAVLVQRSLAVPGLGSYRALGSDAGGVFLVPPIDAIGNSLEYAAAATAIAVLVGGLAATALTRRDAGRLLRTFDALLMLPLGVSAVTVGFGFLIALDEPPLDLRTSWILVPLAQALVGVPFVVRIMLPVLRAVDVRLREAAAVLGASPWRVWREVDLPLVRRALLIAAGFAFAVSLGEFGATVFLARPDNPTLPVAVARLLGRPGAVNYGQAMALSTILMLVCAAALLVLERLRGGEGTGEF
;
A
#
# COMPACT_ATOMS: atom_id res chain seq x y z
N MET A 1 33.55 -59.20 9.59
CA MET A 1 33.97 -58.04 8.76
C MET A 1 32.85 -57.00 8.78
N ASP A 2 32.63 -56.32 9.90
CA ASP A 2 31.52 -55.33 10.03
C ASP A 2 31.92 -54.11 10.89
N VAL A 3 33.23 -53.76 10.89
CA VAL A 3 33.77 -52.62 11.68
C VAL A 3 33.97 -51.36 10.82
N SER A 4 33.94 -51.45 9.48
CA SER A 4 34.29 -50.34 8.63
C SER A 4 33.16 -49.34 8.30
N ARG A 5 31.90 -49.67 8.57
CA ARG A 5 30.76 -48.77 8.25
C ARG A 5 30.41 -47.76 9.37
N THR A 6 30.81 -48.06 10.58
CA THR A 6 30.51 -47.19 11.75
C THR A 6 31.56 -46.08 11.88
N GLU A 7 32.83 -46.37 11.59
CA GLU A 7 33.90 -45.37 11.66
C GLU A 7 33.81 -44.31 10.54
N VAL A 8 33.37 -44.70 9.34
CA VAL A 8 33.16 -43.72 8.23
C VAL A 8 31.97 -42.78 8.51
N ARG A 9 30.97 -43.25 9.26
CA ARG A 9 29.86 -42.37 9.70
C ARG A 9 30.24 -41.41 10.82
N GLN A 10 31.14 -41.80 11.72
CA GLN A 10 31.60 -40.91 12.80
C GLN A 10 32.62 -39.86 12.31
N ALA A 11 33.47 -40.17 11.33
CA ALA A 11 34.38 -39.20 10.74
C ALA A 11 33.66 -38.13 9.90
N ALA A 12 32.51 -38.44 9.30
CA ALA A 12 31.70 -37.47 8.55
C ALA A 12 30.86 -36.54 9.46
N ALA A 13 30.67 -36.88 10.74
CA ALA A 13 29.91 -36.08 11.69
C ALA A 13 30.73 -34.95 12.38
N GLY A 14 32.06 -34.95 12.22
CA GLY A 14 32.97 -34.06 12.97
C GLY A 14 33.39 -32.76 12.31
N ALA A 15 33.03 -32.50 11.06
CA ALA A 15 33.52 -31.33 10.32
C ALA A 15 32.43 -30.56 9.60
N ALA A 16 31.36 -30.18 10.29
CA ALA A 16 30.42 -29.17 9.78
C ALA A 16 30.97 -27.78 10.11
N PRO A 17 31.24 -26.92 9.14
CA PRO A 17 32.04 -25.72 9.35
C PRO A 17 31.27 -24.66 10.14
N ARG A 18 31.86 -24.18 11.23
CA ARG A 18 31.41 -23.04 12.04
C ARG A 18 31.16 -21.76 11.23
N ARG A 19 31.70 -21.63 10.01
CA ARG A 19 31.49 -20.50 9.09
C ARG A 19 30.05 -20.40 8.57
N GLY A 20 29.33 -21.51 8.40
CA GLY A 20 27.92 -21.51 7.98
C GLY A 20 26.97 -20.96 9.04
N SER A 21 27.34 -21.01 10.34
CA SER A 21 26.50 -20.49 11.42
C SER A 21 26.54 -18.97 11.52
N ALA A 22 27.69 -18.32 11.32
CA ALA A 22 27.83 -16.86 11.38
C ALA A 22 27.06 -16.14 10.25
N VAL A 23 27.19 -16.65 9.01
CA VAL A 23 26.40 -16.14 7.86
C VAL A 23 24.90 -16.37 8.10
N ARG A 24 24.55 -17.52 8.67
CA ARG A 24 23.17 -17.86 9.01
C ARG A 24 22.60 -16.94 10.09
N LEU A 25 23.39 -16.56 11.07
CA LEU A 25 23.01 -15.63 12.14
C LEU A 25 22.79 -14.23 11.56
N GLY A 26 23.71 -13.72 10.73
CA GLY A 26 23.62 -12.41 10.09
C GLY A 26 22.38 -12.23 9.22
N LEU A 27 22.00 -13.24 8.44
CA LEU A 27 20.80 -13.23 7.60
C LEU A 27 19.49 -13.04 8.40
N THR A 28 19.47 -13.42 9.68
CA THR A 28 18.27 -13.31 10.53
C THR A 28 18.38 -12.14 11.50
N VAL A 29 19.57 -11.89 12.05
CA VAL A 29 19.79 -10.85 13.07
C VAL A 29 19.54 -9.45 12.49
N VAL A 30 20.02 -9.14 11.27
CA VAL A 30 19.86 -7.81 10.68
C VAL A 30 18.38 -7.43 10.49
N PRO A 31 17.53 -8.25 9.84
CA PRO A 31 16.11 -7.93 9.74
C PRO A 31 15.40 -7.88 11.10
N VAL A 32 15.69 -8.80 12.02
CA VAL A 32 15.09 -8.81 13.36
C VAL A 32 15.49 -7.57 14.15
N ALA A 33 16.76 -7.17 14.12
CA ALA A 33 17.23 -5.95 14.78
C ALA A 33 16.59 -4.70 14.17
N PHE A 34 16.47 -4.64 12.84
CA PHE A 34 15.79 -3.55 12.16
C PHE A 34 14.33 -3.40 12.66
N PHE A 35 13.58 -4.49 12.70
CA PHE A 35 12.20 -4.46 13.20
C PHE A 35 12.11 -4.19 14.70
N ALA A 36 13.05 -4.69 15.50
CA ALA A 36 13.08 -4.41 16.93
C ALA A 36 13.30 -2.91 17.22
N VAL A 37 14.23 -2.28 16.50
CA VAL A 37 14.59 -0.88 16.70
C VAL A 37 13.59 0.07 16.04
N PHE A 38 13.18 -0.21 14.81
CA PHE A 38 12.39 0.74 14.03
C PHE A 38 10.88 0.43 14.01
N PHE A 39 10.44 -0.68 14.58
CA PHE A 39 9.02 -0.98 14.73
C PHE A 39 8.62 -1.25 16.18
N ALA A 40 9.23 -2.26 16.84
CA ALA A 40 8.81 -2.65 18.17
C ALA A 40 9.12 -1.56 19.24
N TYR A 41 10.28 -0.93 19.16
CA TYR A 41 10.65 0.15 20.10
C TYR A 41 9.73 1.38 19.94
N PRO A 42 9.47 1.96 18.75
CA PRO A 42 8.48 3.02 18.58
C PRO A 42 7.07 2.65 19.03
N VAL A 43 6.59 1.43 18.73
CA VAL A 43 5.28 0.96 19.21
C VAL A 43 5.26 0.90 20.75
N THR A 44 6.33 0.42 21.37
CA THR A 44 6.45 0.39 22.83
C THR A 44 6.45 1.81 23.41
N ALA A 45 7.13 2.76 22.78
CA ALA A 45 7.12 4.17 23.18
C ALA A 45 5.71 4.77 23.14
N ILE A 46 4.91 4.45 22.07
CA ILE A 46 3.51 4.85 21.99
C ILE A 46 2.71 4.27 23.17
N VAL A 47 2.88 2.97 23.46
CA VAL A 47 2.18 2.31 24.58
C VAL A 47 2.51 2.98 25.91
N VAL A 48 3.80 3.20 26.16
CA VAL A 48 4.27 3.86 27.40
C VAL A 48 3.73 5.28 27.47
N ARG A 49 3.82 6.08 26.40
CA ARG A 49 3.36 7.47 26.39
C ARG A 49 1.84 7.58 26.57
N GLY A 50 1.06 6.63 25.99
CA GLY A 50 -0.39 6.63 26.09
C GLY A 50 -0.93 6.16 27.45
N LEU A 51 -0.28 5.19 28.07
CA LEU A 51 -0.82 4.50 29.25
C LEU A 51 -0.11 4.82 30.57
N ARG A 52 1.10 5.40 30.52
CA ARG A 52 1.84 5.75 31.74
C ARG A 52 1.68 7.24 32.04
N VAL A 53 1.02 7.55 33.14
CA VAL A 53 0.80 8.92 33.65
C VAL A 53 1.36 9.00 35.05
N ASP A 54 2.21 9.99 35.31
CA ASP A 54 2.85 10.21 36.63
C ASP A 54 3.53 8.95 37.19
N GLY A 55 4.16 8.16 36.31
CA GLY A 55 4.86 6.94 36.69
C GLY A 55 3.99 5.69 36.88
N ALA A 56 2.66 5.81 36.91
CA ALA A 56 1.71 4.72 37.09
C ALA A 56 1.05 4.30 35.76
N TRP A 57 0.78 3.01 35.61
CA TRP A 57 0.02 2.48 34.47
C TRP A 57 -1.48 2.72 34.66
N ARG A 58 -2.13 3.46 33.75
CA ARG A 58 -3.55 3.81 33.79
C ARG A 58 -4.28 3.32 32.52
N ILE A 59 -4.68 2.06 32.51
CA ILE A 59 -5.41 1.47 31.39
C ILE A 59 -6.80 2.12 31.23
N GLU A 60 -7.39 2.58 32.32
CA GLU A 60 -8.67 3.32 32.36
C GLU A 60 -8.68 4.54 31.42
N ARG A 61 -7.52 5.12 31.15
CA ARG A 61 -7.38 6.26 30.24
C ARG A 61 -7.85 5.94 28.83
N LEU A 62 -7.69 4.70 28.35
CA LEU A 62 -8.24 4.30 27.05
C LEU A 62 -9.76 4.49 27.00
N TRP A 63 -10.44 4.10 28.07
CA TRP A 63 -11.90 4.28 28.18
C TRP A 63 -12.28 5.74 28.38
N GLN A 64 -11.57 6.49 29.19
CA GLN A 64 -11.85 7.91 29.41
C GLN A 64 -11.73 8.71 28.10
N VAL A 65 -10.68 8.49 27.33
CA VAL A 65 -10.47 9.14 26.02
C VAL A 65 -11.49 8.62 25.00
N ALA A 66 -11.72 7.31 24.92
CA ALA A 66 -12.73 6.73 24.01
C ALA A 66 -14.16 7.17 24.30
N ALA A 67 -14.48 7.43 25.58
CA ALA A 67 -15.80 7.92 26.00
C ALA A 67 -16.01 9.43 25.73
N GLY A 68 -14.94 10.17 25.42
CA GLY A 68 -15.04 11.58 25.05
C GLY A 68 -15.93 11.78 23.80
N SER A 69 -16.74 12.86 23.79
CA SER A 69 -17.66 13.16 22.68
C SER A 69 -16.94 13.24 21.33
N ASP A 70 -15.83 13.94 21.32
CA ASP A 70 -15.04 14.21 20.12
C ASP A 70 -14.42 12.94 19.56
N VAL A 71 -13.83 12.10 20.43
CA VAL A 71 -13.25 10.82 20.03
C VAL A 71 -14.30 9.85 19.52
N ARG A 72 -15.48 9.79 20.16
CA ARG A 72 -16.62 8.99 19.67
C ARG A 72 -17.09 9.45 18.29
N HIS A 73 -17.15 10.75 18.04
CA HIS A 73 -17.49 11.31 16.74
C HIS A 73 -16.46 10.91 15.68
N VAL A 74 -15.16 11.03 15.98
CA VAL A 74 -14.06 10.62 15.09
C VAL A 74 -14.09 9.12 14.81
N LEU A 75 -14.29 8.27 15.82
CA LEU A 75 -14.42 6.82 15.67
C LEU A 75 -15.63 6.44 14.82
N TRP A 76 -16.77 7.09 15.07
CA TRP A 76 -17.98 6.89 14.28
C TRP A 76 -17.77 7.29 12.83
N PHE A 77 -17.23 8.49 12.58
CA PHE A 77 -16.96 8.96 11.23
C PHE A 77 -15.97 8.04 10.52
N THR A 78 -14.86 7.66 11.17
CA THR A 78 -13.85 6.74 10.60
C THR A 78 -14.49 5.42 10.15
N THR A 79 -15.32 4.82 10.99
CA THR A 79 -15.97 3.54 10.72
C THR A 79 -17.04 3.66 9.63
N TRP A 80 -17.91 4.66 9.76
CA TRP A 80 -19.01 4.87 8.83
C TRP A 80 -18.52 5.22 7.43
N GLN A 81 -17.58 6.16 7.30
CA GLN A 81 -17.05 6.53 5.99
C GLN A 81 -16.29 5.36 5.33
N ALA A 82 -15.58 4.52 6.12
CA ALA A 82 -14.92 3.33 5.61
C ALA A 82 -15.94 2.29 5.08
N ALA A 83 -17.04 2.08 5.81
CA ALA A 83 -18.11 1.21 5.36
C ALA A 83 -18.81 1.74 4.10
N ALA A 84 -19.13 3.04 4.08
CA ALA A 84 -19.76 3.70 2.93
C ALA A 84 -18.83 3.68 1.69
N SER A 85 -17.54 3.99 1.86
CA SER A 85 -16.53 3.90 0.80
C SER A 85 -16.41 2.49 0.25
N THR A 86 -16.42 1.48 1.12
CA THR A 86 -16.36 0.07 0.73
C THR A 86 -17.59 -0.33 -0.09
N ALA A 87 -18.77 -0.01 0.40
CA ALA A 87 -20.03 -0.33 -0.30
C ALA A 87 -20.10 0.35 -1.66
N LEU A 88 -19.75 1.65 -1.72
CA LEU A 88 -19.73 2.42 -2.97
C LEU A 88 -18.68 1.89 -3.95
N THR A 89 -17.47 1.57 -3.46
CA THR A 89 -16.41 0.98 -4.30
C THR A 89 -16.86 -0.36 -4.89
N LEU A 90 -17.44 -1.25 -4.09
CA LEU A 90 -17.97 -2.52 -4.60
C LEU A 90 -19.06 -2.30 -5.63
N LEU A 91 -20.02 -1.41 -5.35
CA LEU A 91 -21.12 -1.11 -6.27
C LEU A 91 -20.61 -0.64 -7.65
N VAL A 92 -19.64 0.29 -7.64
CA VAL A 92 -19.10 0.90 -8.87
C VAL A 92 -18.11 -0.02 -9.59
N ALA A 93 -17.31 -0.81 -8.86
CA ALA A 93 -16.23 -1.61 -9.44
C ALA A 93 -16.65 -3.04 -9.84
N LEU A 94 -17.71 -3.62 -9.26
CA LEU A 94 -18.17 -4.98 -9.63
C LEU A 94 -18.58 -5.11 -11.11
N PRO A 95 -19.30 -4.15 -11.73
CA PRO A 95 -19.53 -4.17 -13.18
C PRO A 95 -18.22 -4.17 -13.98
N GLY A 96 -17.22 -3.39 -13.53
CA GLY A 96 -15.88 -3.40 -14.11
C GLY A 96 -15.20 -4.76 -13.97
N ALA A 97 -15.24 -5.37 -12.77
CA ALA A 97 -14.70 -6.70 -12.53
C ALA A 97 -15.31 -7.75 -13.49
N TYR A 98 -16.62 -7.70 -13.72
CA TYR A 98 -17.30 -8.56 -14.68
C TYR A 98 -16.82 -8.34 -16.11
N VAL A 99 -16.74 -7.08 -16.56
CA VAL A 99 -16.28 -6.72 -17.91
C VAL A 99 -14.85 -7.20 -18.15
N PHE A 100 -13.95 -6.96 -17.19
CA PHE A 100 -12.57 -7.44 -17.27
C PHE A 100 -12.45 -8.96 -17.22
N ALA A 101 -13.34 -9.66 -16.51
CA ALA A 101 -13.33 -11.12 -16.43
C ALA A 101 -13.87 -11.77 -17.71
N ARG A 102 -14.98 -11.26 -18.25
CA ARG A 102 -15.78 -11.99 -19.25
C ARG A 102 -15.71 -11.43 -20.67
N PHE A 103 -15.26 -10.16 -20.86
CA PHE A 103 -15.24 -9.56 -22.18
C PHE A 103 -13.82 -9.50 -22.77
N ALA A 104 -13.73 -9.85 -24.06
CA ALA A 104 -12.58 -9.64 -24.92
C ALA A 104 -12.90 -8.47 -25.88
N PHE A 105 -12.16 -7.36 -25.77
CA PHE A 105 -12.31 -6.17 -26.59
C PHE A 105 -10.95 -5.51 -26.87
N PRO A 106 -10.81 -4.77 -27.99
CA PRO A 106 -9.58 -4.06 -28.30
C PRO A 106 -9.30 -3.00 -27.22
N GLY A 107 -8.02 -2.83 -26.85
CA GLY A 107 -7.62 -1.85 -25.82
C GLY A 107 -7.79 -2.33 -24.37
N LYS A 108 -8.23 -3.57 -24.12
CA LYS A 108 -8.41 -4.12 -22.76
C LYS A 108 -7.13 -4.02 -21.91
N GLN A 109 -5.95 -4.23 -22.50
CA GLN A 109 -4.67 -4.10 -21.78
C GLN A 109 -4.39 -2.66 -21.38
N VAL A 110 -4.65 -1.70 -22.27
CA VAL A 110 -4.50 -0.26 -21.96
C VAL A 110 -5.46 0.14 -20.84
N LEU A 111 -6.73 -0.30 -20.94
CA LEU A 111 -7.72 -0.03 -19.91
C LEU A 111 -7.32 -0.66 -18.56
N ARG A 112 -6.71 -1.84 -18.56
CA ARG A 112 -6.18 -2.49 -17.35
C ARG A 112 -5.05 -1.65 -16.73
N ALA A 113 -4.13 -1.14 -17.53
CA ALA A 113 -3.08 -0.24 -17.08
C ALA A 113 -3.67 1.04 -16.48
N VAL A 114 -4.61 1.70 -17.16
CA VAL A 114 -5.31 2.90 -16.68
C VAL A 114 -5.99 2.66 -15.33
N VAL A 115 -6.68 1.53 -15.17
CA VAL A 115 -7.34 1.15 -13.91
C VAL A 115 -6.33 0.91 -12.78
N THR A 116 -5.13 0.43 -13.11
CA THR A 116 -4.09 0.13 -12.09
C THR A 116 -3.36 1.39 -11.60
N VAL A 117 -3.21 2.42 -12.44
CA VAL A 117 -2.48 3.66 -12.11
C VAL A 117 -2.96 4.30 -10.80
N PRO A 118 -4.27 4.51 -10.56
CA PRO A 118 -4.77 5.13 -9.32
C PRO A 118 -4.27 4.46 -8.04
N PHE A 119 -4.14 3.14 -8.03
CA PHE A 119 -3.71 2.39 -6.86
C PHE A 119 -2.25 2.66 -6.43
N VAL A 120 -1.41 3.06 -7.37
CA VAL A 120 0.02 3.34 -7.12
C VAL A 120 0.26 4.84 -6.86
N LEU A 121 -0.72 5.70 -7.21
CA LEU A 121 -0.55 7.14 -7.01
C LEU A 121 -0.52 7.49 -5.53
N PRO A 122 0.33 8.45 -5.13
CA PRO A 122 0.33 9.00 -3.78
C PRO A 122 -1.03 9.60 -3.40
N THR A 123 -1.45 9.39 -2.15
CA THR A 123 -2.74 9.90 -1.64
C THR A 123 -2.88 11.42 -1.76
N VAL A 124 -1.76 12.14 -1.66
CA VAL A 124 -1.71 13.60 -1.83
C VAL A 124 -2.01 14.01 -3.26
N VAL A 125 -1.49 13.28 -4.27
CA VAL A 125 -1.80 13.51 -5.69
C VAL A 125 -3.28 13.32 -5.95
N VAL A 126 -3.87 12.26 -5.41
CA VAL A 126 -5.30 11.99 -5.54
C VAL A 126 -6.13 13.09 -4.86
N GLY A 127 -5.74 13.50 -3.64
CA GLY A 127 -6.37 14.63 -2.95
C GLY A 127 -6.32 15.91 -3.77
N SER A 128 -5.15 16.23 -4.36
CA SER A 128 -4.97 17.40 -5.25
C SER A 128 -5.82 17.32 -6.52
N ALA A 129 -5.89 16.13 -7.14
CA ALA A 129 -6.69 15.91 -8.36
C ALA A 129 -8.19 16.09 -8.09
N PHE A 130 -8.68 15.56 -6.97
CA PHE A 130 -10.07 15.76 -6.57
C PHE A 130 -10.35 17.21 -6.14
N LEU A 131 -9.42 17.87 -5.45
CA LEU A 131 -9.55 19.29 -5.12
C LEU A 131 -9.62 20.14 -6.40
N ALA A 132 -8.81 19.84 -7.41
CA ALA A 132 -8.85 20.51 -8.72
C ALA A 132 -10.17 20.25 -9.48
N LEU A 133 -10.79 19.08 -9.28
CA LEU A 133 -12.06 18.72 -9.92
C LEU A 133 -13.27 19.32 -9.20
N VAL A 134 -13.38 19.15 -7.87
CA VAL A 134 -14.59 19.42 -7.09
C VAL A 134 -14.46 20.55 -6.08
N GLY A 135 -13.26 21.13 -5.92
CA GLY A 135 -12.97 22.20 -4.97
C GLY A 135 -13.38 23.57 -5.45
N ARG A 136 -13.14 24.59 -4.62
CA ARG A 136 -13.35 25.98 -4.97
C ARG A 136 -12.46 26.39 -6.15
N GLY A 137 -13.06 26.95 -7.21
CA GLY A 137 -12.38 27.23 -8.48
C GLY A 137 -11.94 25.96 -9.20
N GLY A 138 -12.54 24.81 -8.89
CA GLY A 138 -12.35 23.55 -9.59
C GLY A 138 -13.24 23.46 -10.84
N LEU A 139 -13.09 22.37 -11.61
CA LEU A 139 -13.82 22.20 -12.87
C LEU A 139 -15.35 22.21 -12.66
N LEU A 140 -15.87 21.56 -11.62
CA LEU A 140 -17.32 21.53 -11.36
C LEU A 140 -17.85 22.87 -10.86
N ASP A 141 -17.04 23.63 -10.11
CA ASP A 141 -17.39 24.98 -9.67
C ASP A 141 -17.46 25.94 -10.87
N ASP A 142 -16.47 25.87 -11.77
CA ASP A 142 -16.42 26.72 -12.97
C ASP A 142 -17.57 26.44 -13.96
N LEU A 143 -17.97 25.15 -14.12
CA LEU A 143 -18.98 24.76 -15.09
C LEU A 143 -20.41 24.85 -14.57
N TRP A 144 -20.63 24.51 -13.31
CA TRP A 144 -21.98 24.33 -12.74
C TRP A 144 -22.16 24.98 -11.36
N GLY A 145 -21.16 25.67 -10.83
CA GLY A 145 -21.20 26.25 -9.48
C GLY A 145 -21.26 25.21 -8.36
N VAL A 146 -20.96 23.95 -8.66
CA VAL A 146 -21.03 22.84 -7.70
C VAL A 146 -19.70 22.67 -6.98
N ARG A 147 -19.74 22.75 -5.65
CA ARG A 147 -18.59 22.57 -4.75
C ARG A 147 -18.82 21.37 -3.86
N LEU A 148 -17.89 20.43 -3.87
CA LEU A 148 -17.92 19.25 -3.00
C LEU A 148 -16.71 19.17 -2.07
N ASP A 149 -15.79 20.17 -2.15
CA ASP A 149 -14.71 20.30 -1.18
C ASP A 149 -15.29 20.41 0.24
N THR A 150 -14.58 19.89 1.22
CA THR A 150 -15.04 19.80 2.61
C THR A 150 -16.38 19.06 2.80
N THR A 151 -16.73 18.18 1.87
CA THR A 151 -17.89 17.29 1.99
C THR A 151 -17.46 15.83 2.05
N VAL A 152 -18.32 14.99 2.61
CA VAL A 152 -18.11 13.53 2.63
C VAL A 152 -18.02 12.96 1.21
N TRP A 153 -18.75 13.54 0.24
CA TRP A 153 -18.78 13.06 -1.14
C TRP A 153 -17.41 13.14 -1.82
N ALA A 154 -16.64 14.20 -1.58
CA ALA A 154 -15.27 14.29 -2.11
C ALA A 154 -14.39 13.16 -1.58
N ILE A 155 -14.48 12.86 -0.27
CA ILE A 155 -13.75 11.76 0.38
C ILE A 155 -14.18 10.41 -0.21
N LEU A 156 -15.50 10.13 -0.30
CA LEU A 156 -16.02 8.87 -0.81
C LEU A 156 -15.61 8.63 -2.27
N LEU A 157 -15.71 9.65 -3.13
CA LEU A 157 -15.31 9.55 -4.55
C LEU A 157 -13.80 9.30 -4.70
N ALA A 158 -12.97 10.00 -3.93
CA ALA A 158 -11.53 9.77 -3.92
C ALA A 158 -11.17 8.35 -3.40
N HIS A 159 -11.90 7.83 -2.44
CA HIS A 159 -11.73 6.44 -1.99
C HIS A 159 -12.14 5.42 -3.06
N VAL A 160 -13.24 5.66 -3.78
CA VAL A 160 -13.65 4.80 -4.91
C VAL A 160 -12.59 4.83 -6.01
N PHE A 161 -12.10 6.01 -6.37
CA PHE A 161 -10.99 6.19 -7.32
C PHE A 161 -9.80 5.31 -6.95
N PHE A 162 -9.35 5.39 -5.70
CA PHE A 162 -8.16 4.69 -5.21
C PHE A 162 -8.35 3.17 -5.18
N ASN A 163 -9.53 2.72 -4.74
CA ASN A 163 -9.79 1.32 -4.46
C ASN A 163 -10.49 0.56 -5.60
N TYR A 164 -10.87 1.24 -6.69
CA TYR A 164 -11.49 0.61 -7.86
C TYR A 164 -10.66 -0.56 -8.39
N ALA A 165 -9.34 -0.36 -8.52
CA ALA A 165 -8.40 -1.37 -8.99
C ALA A 165 -8.36 -2.61 -8.09
N VAL A 166 -8.45 -2.43 -6.77
CA VAL A 166 -8.43 -3.54 -5.80
C VAL A 166 -9.57 -4.51 -6.07
N VAL A 167 -10.79 -3.99 -6.23
CA VAL A 167 -11.98 -4.80 -6.50
C VAL A 167 -11.89 -5.46 -7.88
N VAL A 168 -11.55 -4.69 -8.92
CA VAL A 168 -11.44 -5.23 -10.30
C VAL A 168 -10.41 -6.34 -10.37
N ARG A 169 -9.26 -6.21 -9.72
CA ARG A 169 -8.20 -7.23 -9.75
C ARG A 169 -8.56 -8.45 -8.90
N THR A 170 -9.00 -8.24 -7.67
CA THR A 170 -9.27 -9.35 -6.72
C THR A 170 -10.50 -10.14 -7.16
N VAL A 171 -11.62 -9.47 -7.40
CA VAL A 171 -12.87 -10.13 -7.78
C VAL A 171 -12.84 -10.57 -9.25
N GLY A 172 -12.37 -9.70 -10.15
CA GLY A 172 -12.28 -9.99 -11.57
C GLY A 172 -11.30 -11.11 -11.89
N GLY A 173 -10.18 -11.24 -11.14
CA GLY A 173 -9.23 -12.34 -11.26
C GLY A 173 -9.89 -13.69 -10.99
N LEU A 174 -10.55 -13.84 -9.83
CA LEU A 174 -11.29 -15.07 -9.53
C LEU A 174 -12.44 -15.30 -10.53
N TRP A 175 -13.18 -14.24 -10.88
CA TRP A 175 -14.31 -14.35 -11.82
C TRP A 175 -13.88 -14.88 -13.19
N ALA A 176 -12.71 -14.47 -13.68
CA ALA A 176 -12.15 -14.94 -14.94
C ALA A 176 -11.84 -16.44 -14.91
N GLN A 177 -11.51 -17.01 -13.75
CA GLN A 177 -11.20 -18.43 -13.57
C GLN A 177 -12.41 -19.32 -13.24
N LEU A 178 -13.58 -18.74 -12.94
CA LEU A 178 -14.79 -19.51 -12.71
C LEU A 178 -15.32 -20.10 -14.02
N ASP A 179 -15.65 -21.39 -14.00
CA ASP A 179 -16.21 -22.11 -15.14
C ASP A 179 -17.62 -21.58 -15.49
N PRO A 180 -17.83 -20.98 -16.70
CA PRO A 180 -19.14 -20.51 -17.15
C PRO A 180 -20.16 -21.65 -17.29
N GLY A 181 -19.69 -22.88 -17.51
CA GLY A 181 -20.53 -24.06 -17.66
C GLY A 181 -21.41 -24.34 -16.45
N GLN A 182 -20.98 -23.95 -15.24
CA GLN A 182 -21.80 -24.12 -14.04
C GLN A 182 -23.06 -23.24 -14.06
N GLU A 183 -22.94 -21.99 -14.53
CA GLU A 183 -24.08 -21.08 -14.71
C GLU A 183 -24.97 -21.53 -15.87
N GLU A 184 -24.36 -21.99 -16.98
CA GLU A 184 -25.08 -22.56 -18.14
C GLU A 184 -25.88 -23.82 -17.76
N ALA A 185 -25.28 -24.71 -16.94
CA ALA A 185 -25.96 -25.91 -16.43
C ALA A 185 -27.17 -25.56 -15.54
N ALA A 186 -27.03 -24.60 -14.62
CA ALA A 186 -28.18 -24.14 -13.83
C ALA A 186 -29.32 -23.60 -14.70
N ARG A 187 -28.97 -22.89 -15.77
CA ARG A 187 -29.97 -22.37 -16.74
C ARG A 187 -30.63 -23.46 -17.55
N MET A 188 -29.90 -24.51 -17.91
CA MET A 188 -30.47 -25.71 -18.58
C MET A 188 -31.47 -26.43 -17.66
N LEU A 189 -31.29 -26.37 -16.36
CA LEU A 189 -32.21 -26.87 -15.33
C LEU A 189 -33.39 -25.92 -15.04
N GLY A 190 -33.58 -24.85 -15.83
CA GLY A 190 -34.70 -23.92 -15.71
C GLY A 190 -34.48 -22.67 -14.87
N ALA A 191 -33.26 -22.45 -14.35
CA ALA A 191 -32.98 -21.22 -13.60
C ALA A 191 -32.95 -19.99 -14.53
N SER A 192 -33.61 -18.89 -14.12
CA SER A 192 -33.44 -17.59 -14.78
C SER A 192 -31.98 -17.10 -14.69
N ARG A 193 -31.58 -16.15 -15.55
CA ARG A 193 -30.24 -15.55 -15.48
C ARG A 193 -29.91 -14.99 -14.10
N PHE A 194 -30.84 -14.30 -13.47
CA PHE A 194 -30.67 -13.74 -12.14
C PHE A 194 -30.61 -14.84 -11.07
N ALA A 195 -31.45 -15.89 -11.18
CA ALA A 195 -31.40 -17.03 -10.26
C ALA A 195 -30.06 -17.76 -10.35
N ALA A 196 -29.58 -18.10 -11.56
CA ALA A 196 -28.28 -18.74 -11.76
C ALA A 196 -27.12 -17.88 -11.22
N TRP A 197 -27.14 -16.57 -11.48
CA TRP A 197 -26.15 -15.65 -10.93
C TRP A 197 -26.18 -15.64 -9.38
N ARG A 198 -27.36 -15.56 -8.77
CA ARG A 198 -27.49 -15.49 -7.30
C ARG A 198 -27.15 -16.81 -6.60
N THR A 199 -27.45 -17.96 -7.22
CA THR A 199 -27.28 -19.27 -6.56
C THR A 199 -25.96 -19.96 -6.91
N VAL A 200 -25.31 -19.61 -8.01
CA VAL A 200 -24.05 -20.22 -8.47
C VAL A 200 -22.91 -19.20 -8.44
N THR A 201 -23.02 -18.12 -9.22
CA THR A 201 -21.90 -17.19 -9.43
C THR A 201 -21.59 -16.36 -8.17
N LEU A 202 -22.61 -15.77 -7.54
CA LEU A 202 -22.42 -14.92 -6.35
C LEU A 202 -21.83 -15.69 -5.14
N PRO A 203 -22.29 -16.91 -4.80
CA PRO A 203 -21.67 -17.69 -3.74
C PRO A 203 -20.21 -18.08 -4.04
N ALA A 204 -19.89 -18.40 -5.31
CA ALA A 204 -18.53 -18.70 -5.74
C ALA A 204 -17.60 -17.48 -5.66
N LEU A 205 -18.11 -16.28 -5.92
CA LEU A 205 -17.36 -15.02 -5.80
C LEU A 205 -17.31 -14.46 -4.37
N ALA A 206 -18.18 -14.91 -3.47
CA ALA A 206 -18.30 -14.36 -2.12
C ALA A 206 -16.96 -14.28 -1.35
N PRO A 207 -16.04 -15.25 -1.42
CA PRO A 207 -14.73 -15.14 -0.78
C PRO A 207 -13.88 -13.99 -1.33
N ALA A 208 -13.84 -13.81 -2.67
CA ALA A 208 -13.07 -12.73 -3.30
C ALA A 208 -13.70 -11.37 -3.04
N VAL A 209 -15.04 -11.27 -3.06
CA VAL A 209 -15.76 -10.03 -2.71
C VAL A 209 -15.51 -9.67 -1.25
N ALA A 210 -15.54 -10.63 -0.33
CA ALA A 210 -15.26 -10.40 1.08
C ALA A 210 -13.79 -9.97 1.30
N ALA A 211 -12.84 -10.58 0.59
CA ALA A 211 -11.42 -10.20 0.65
C ALA A 211 -11.22 -8.77 0.12
N ALA A 212 -11.80 -8.45 -1.06
CA ALA A 212 -11.73 -7.10 -1.63
C ALA A 212 -12.40 -6.07 -0.71
N ALA A 213 -13.59 -6.38 -0.16
CA ALA A 213 -14.29 -5.53 0.78
C ALA A 213 -13.45 -5.20 2.02
N LEU A 214 -12.78 -6.21 2.60
CA LEU A 214 -11.90 -6.00 3.74
C LEU A 214 -10.70 -5.12 3.39
N MET A 215 -10.05 -5.37 2.25
CA MET A 215 -8.90 -4.56 1.82
C MET A 215 -9.32 -3.10 1.63
N VAL A 216 -10.45 -2.85 0.94
CA VAL A 216 -10.99 -1.51 0.74
C VAL A 216 -11.35 -0.87 2.08
N PHE A 217 -12.00 -1.61 2.97
CA PHE A 217 -12.37 -1.11 4.31
C PHE A 217 -11.13 -0.71 5.10
N LEU A 218 -10.09 -1.55 5.13
CA LEU A 218 -8.85 -1.24 5.86
C LEU A 218 -8.14 -0.01 5.28
N PHE A 219 -8.01 0.08 3.95
CA PHE A 219 -7.37 1.24 3.31
C PHE A 219 -8.15 2.54 3.52
N THR A 220 -9.48 2.48 3.60
CA THR A 220 -10.29 3.66 3.85
C THR A 220 -10.43 3.99 5.34
N PHE A 221 -10.37 2.98 6.22
CA PHE A 221 -10.34 3.15 7.67
C PHE A 221 -9.05 3.85 8.14
N THR A 222 -7.91 3.48 7.54
CA THR A 222 -6.60 4.08 7.79
C THR A 222 -6.26 5.19 6.79
N SER A 223 -7.27 5.85 6.19
CA SER A 223 -7.05 6.92 5.23
C SER A 223 -6.64 8.21 5.92
N PHE A 224 -5.44 8.68 5.60
CA PHE A 224 -4.89 9.94 6.07
C PHE A 224 -4.91 11.02 4.98
N GLY A 225 -4.07 10.88 3.94
CA GLY A 225 -3.79 11.96 2.99
C GLY A 225 -5.02 12.46 2.22
N VAL A 226 -5.94 11.56 1.85
CA VAL A 226 -7.21 11.94 1.18
C VAL A 226 -8.08 12.77 2.13
N VAL A 227 -8.27 12.31 3.37
CA VAL A 227 -9.13 13.00 4.34
C VAL A 227 -8.48 14.30 4.82
N GLN A 228 -7.16 14.33 5.00
CA GLN A 228 -6.41 15.53 5.37
C GLN A 228 -6.58 16.65 4.34
N ILE A 229 -6.65 16.33 3.04
CA ILE A 229 -6.76 17.33 1.97
C ILE A 229 -8.23 17.69 1.68
N LEU A 230 -9.13 16.71 1.64
CA LEU A 230 -10.51 16.90 1.19
C LEU A 230 -11.52 17.08 2.33
N GLY A 231 -11.19 16.63 3.55
CA GLY A 231 -12.12 16.64 4.71
C GLY A 231 -12.30 18.00 5.35
N GLY A 232 -11.36 18.91 5.15
CA GLY A 232 -11.39 20.24 5.79
C GLY A 232 -11.41 20.16 7.32
N PRO A 233 -11.94 21.17 8.01
CA PRO A 233 -12.00 21.18 9.48
C PRO A 233 -13.11 20.30 10.06
N THR A 234 -14.06 19.86 9.25
CA THR A 234 -15.29 19.18 9.70
C THR A 234 -15.13 17.67 9.78
N PHE A 235 -14.37 17.06 8.84
CA PHE A 235 -14.26 15.62 8.70
C PHE A 235 -12.86 15.15 9.08
N SER A 236 -12.77 14.42 10.18
CA SER A 236 -11.51 13.89 10.70
C SER A 236 -11.62 12.39 10.94
N THR A 237 -10.69 11.61 10.37
CA THR A 237 -10.49 10.20 10.73
C THR A 237 -9.55 10.11 11.93
N LEU A 238 -9.44 8.91 12.53
CA LEU A 238 -8.46 8.65 13.59
C LEU A 238 -7.05 9.08 13.18
N GLU A 239 -6.66 8.82 11.94
CA GLU A 239 -5.35 9.21 11.41
C GLU A 239 -5.14 10.72 11.38
N VAL A 240 -6.15 11.45 10.89
CA VAL A 240 -6.11 12.91 10.83
C VAL A 240 -6.12 13.50 12.24
N GLU A 241 -6.87 12.90 13.17
CA GLU A 241 -6.91 13.34 14.55
C GLU A 241 -5.58 13.08 15.28
N ILE A 242 -4.93 11.92 15.07
CA ILE A 242 -3.57 11.65 15.59
C ILE A 242 -2.61 12.73 15.10
N TYR A 243 -2.66 13.06 13.81
CA TYR A 243 -1.83 14.13 13.25
C TYR A 243 -2.14 15.49 13.88
N ARG A 244 -3.42 15.84 14.05
CA ARG A 244 -3.85 17.10 14.67
C ARG A 244 -3.38 17.22 16.12
N GLN A 245 -3.55 16.16 16.91
CA GLN A 245 -3.09 16.13 18.31
C GLN A 245 -1.57 16.28 18.40
N THR A 246 -0.82 15.65 17.48
CA THR A 246 0.64 15.69 17.49
C THR A 246 1.20 17.02 16.99
N SER A 247 0.71 17.52 15.85
CA SER A 247 1.36 18.61 15.10
C SER A 247 0.73 19.98 15.32
N GLN A 248 -0.51 20.04 15.80
CA GLN A 248 -1.24 21.30 16.02
C GLN A 248 -1.52 21.57 17.50
N LEU A 249 -1.93 20.56 18.26
CA LEU A 249 -2.29 20.68 19.67
C LEU A 249 -1.15 20.28 20.61
N PHE A 250 -0.11 19.62 20.10
CA PHE A 250 1.06 19.13 20.83
C PHE A 250 0.72 18.21 22.02
N ASP A 251 -0.46 17.56 21.98
CA ASP A 251 -0.87 16.54 22.95
C ASP A 251 -0.44 15.13 22.49
N LEU A 252 0.83 14.83 22.68
CA LEU A 252 1.41 13.53 22.33
C LEU A 252 0.76 12.38 23.09
N SER A 253 0.18 12.66 24.25
CA SER A 253 -0.45 11.66 25.09
C SER A 253 -1.83 11.25 24.53
N ALA A 254 -2.63 12.23 24.11
CA ALA A 254 -3.89 11.95 23.43
C ALA A 254 -3.64 11.24 22.09
N ALA A 255 -2.66 11.69 21.30
CA ALA A 255 -2.25 11.03 20.06
C ALA A 255 -1.88 9.55 20.28
N ALA A 256 -1.14 9.23 21.35
CA ALA A 256 -0.77 7.87 21.70
C ALA A 256 -1.99 7.00 22.04
N VAL A 257 -2.93 7.52 22.83
CA VAL A 257 -4.18 6.80 23.14
C VAL A 257 -5.03 6.55 21.90
N LEU A 258 -5.18 7.55 21.02
CA LEU A 258 -5.89 7.38 19.74
C LEU A 258 -5.23 6.30 18.86
N THR A 259 -3.90 6.26 18.83
CA THR A 259 -3.14 5.23 18.12
C THR A 259 -3.40 3.84 18.69
N LEU A 260 -3.49 3.68 20.01
CA LEU A 260 -3.82 2.41 20.65
C LEU A 260 -5.25 1.97 20.36
N LEU A 261 -6.20 2.91 20.33
CA LEU A 261 -7.59 2.64 19.91
C LEU A 261 -7.64 2.18 18.45
N GLN A 262 -6.85 2.79 17.58
CA GLN A 262 -6.73 2.37 16.18
C GLN A 262 -6.15 0.96 16.06
N PHE A 263 -5.09 0.61 16.80
CA PHE A 263 -4.56 -0.75 16.82
C PHE A 263 -5.61 -1.77 17.27
N ALA A 264 -6.37 -1.46 18.31
CA ALA A 264 -7.44 -2.31 18.78
C ALA A 264 -8.53 -2.52 17.72
N ALA A 265 -8.95 -1.43 17.04
CA ALA A 265 -9.95 -1.48 15.98
C ALA A 265 -9.47 -2.31 14.76
N VAL A 266 -8.27 -2.03 14.24
CA VAL A 266 -7.68 -2.78 13.12
C VAL A 266 -7.48 -4.25 13.49
N GLY A 267 -6.97 -4.53 14.69
CA GLY A 267 -6.81 -5.89 15.21
C GLY A 267 -8.14 -6.66 15.29
N ALA A 268 -9.19 -6.01 15.77
CA ALA A 268 -10.54 -6.59 15.82
C ALA A 268 -11.09 -6.89 14.42
N ILE A 269 -10.94 -5.97 13.46
CA ILE A 269 -11.35 -6.16 12.06
C ILE A 269 -10.63 -7.35 11.44
N LEU A 270 -9.31 -7.45 11.60
CA LEU A 270 -8.51 -8.56 11.09
C LEU A 270 -8.89 -9.88 11.76
N ALA A 271 -9.16 -9.90 13.06
CA ALA A 271 -9.59 -11.09 13.79
C ALA A 271 -10.96 -11.60 13.32
N VAL A 272 -11.92 -10.69 13.09
CA VAL A 272 -13.24 -11.03 12.53
C VAL A 272 -13.06 -11.62 11.12
N HIS A 273 -12.24 -11.00 10.29
CA HIS A 273 -11.95 -11.50 8.94
C HIS A 273 -11.35 -12.91 8.96
N ALA A 274 -10.30 -13.13 9.76
CA ALA A 274 -9.65 -14.44 9.86
C ALA A 274 -10.61 -15.56 10.27
N ARG A 275 -11.60 -15.24 11.13
CA ARG A 275 -12.65 -16.21 11.54
C ARG A 275 -13.65 -16.48 10.40
N THR A 276 -14.01 -15.48 9.60
CA THR A 276 -15.03 -15.60 8.54
C THR A 276 -14.49 -16.31 7.31
N VAL A 277 -13.24 -16.04 6.91
CA VAL A 277 -12.60 -16.67 5.73
C VAL A 277 -12.38 -18.17 5.96
N ARG A 278 -11.85 -18.56 7.12
CA ARG A 278 -11.61 -20.00 7.44
C ARG A 278 -12.86 -20.89 7.35
N ARG A 279 -14.06 -20.30 7.43
CA ARG A 279 -15.33 -21.04 7.36
C ARG A 279 -15.86 -21.24 5.94
N ARG A 280 -15.26 -20.62 4.92
CA ARG A 280 -15.79 -20.55 3.54
C ARG A 280 -14.84 -21.10 2.47
N GLU A 281 -13.73 -21.74 2.86
CA GLU A 281 -12.82 -22.41 1.91
C GLU A 281 -13.50 -23.67 1.36
N GLY A 282 -14.20 -23.51 0.23
CA GLY A 282 -14.72 -24.63 -0.58
C GLY A 282 -13.79 -24.87 -1.77
N ALA A 283 -13.65 -26.13 -2.19
CA ALA A 283 -12.94 -26.47 -3.41
C ALA A 283 -13.67 -25.91 -4.63
N LEU A 284 -13.11 -24.87 -5.27
CA LEU A 284 -13.62 -24.30 -6.52
C LEU A 284 -12.96 -25.02 -7.69
N ARG A 285 -13.75 -25.38 -8.72
CA ARG A 285 -13.21 -25.84 -10.00
C ARG A 285 -12.82 -24.61 -10.83
N LEU A 286 -11.52 -24.34 -10.89
CA LEU A 286 -10.95 -23.24 -11.66
C LEU A 286 -10.58 -23.71 -13.07
N VAL A 287 -10.79 -22.83 -14.05
CA VAL A 287 -10.45 -23.02 -15.46
C VAL A 287 -9.46 -21.94 -15.90
N ASP A 288 -8.79 -22.17 -17.03
CA ASP A 288 -7.91 -21.15 -17.59
C ASP A 288 -8.70 -19.89 -17.96
N ALA A 289 -8.27 -18.76 -17.44
CA ALA A 289 -8.90 -17.46 -17.65
C ALA A 289 -8.91 -17.04 -19.13
N ALA A 290 -7.92 -17.46 -19.93
CA ALA A 290 -7.84 -17.14 -21.34
C ALA A 290 -9.02 -17.72 -22.16
N GLY A 291 -9.57 -18.87 -21.76
CA GLY A 291 -10.68 -19.54 -22.43
C GLY A 291 -12.08 -18.98 -22.11
N THR A 292 -12.21 -18.14 -21.06
CA THR A 292 -13.52 -17.70 -20.57
C THR A 292 -13.99 -16.37 -21.16
N ALA A 293 -13.08 -15.56 -21.71
CA ALA A 293 -13.40 -14.24 -22.25
C ALA A 293 -14.01 -14.33 -23.67
N ARG A 294 -15.14 -13.67 -23.88
CA ARG A 294 -15.87 -13.65 -25.15
C ARG A 294 -16.08 -12.20 -25.62
N ARG A 295 -16.17 -12.00 -26.96
CA ARG A 295 -16.52 -10.67 -27.49
C ARG A 295 -17.95 -10.30 -27.07
N PRO A 296 -18.20 -9.02 -26.69
CA PRO A 296 -19.55 -8.55 -26.36
C PRO A 296 -20.53 -8.82 -27.52
N ARG A 297 -21.72 -9.35 -27.19
CA ARG A 297 -22.78 -9.64 -28.15
C ARG A 297 -24.07 -8.94 -27.73
N GLY A 298 -24.71 -8.25 -28.69
CA GLY A 298 -25.97 -7.53 -28.45
C GLY A 298 -25.81 -6.19 -27.68
N ALA A 299 -26.84 -5.37 -27.79
CA ALA A 299 -26.83 -3.99 -27.28
C ALA A 299 -26.56 -3.89 -25.75
N GLY A 300 -27.13 -4.82 -24.96
CA GLY A 300 -26.96 -4.78 -23.48
C GLY A 300 -25.52 -4.99 -23.02
N GLN A 301 -24.75 -5.88 -23.68
CA GLN A 301 -23.34 -6.09 -23.31
C GLN A 301 -22.44 -4.93 -23.76
N TRP A 302 -22.74 -4.33 -24.90
CA TRP A 302 -22.07 -3.11 -25.37
C TRP A 302 -22.40 -1.91 -24.49
N ALA A 303 -23.66 -1.77 -24.05
CA ALA A 303 -24.06 -0.73 -23.10
C ALA A 303 -23.34 -0.89 -21.76
N LEU A 304 -23.20 -2.12 -21.24
CA LEU A 304 -22.43 -2.39 -20.02
C LEU A 304 -20.95 -2.04 -20.20
N LEU A 305 -20.33 -2.44 -21.32
CA LEU A 305 -18.94 -2.06 -21.62
C LEU A 305 -18.80 -0.53 -21.71
N GLY A 306 -19.71 0.14 -22.43
CA GLY A 306 -19.74 1.60 -22.54
C GLY A 306 -19.90 2.28 -21.20
N GLY A 307 -20.78 1.76 -20.33
CA GLY A 307 -20.95 2.27 -18.95
C GLY A 307 -19.69 2.12 -18.11
N VAL A 308 -19.00 0.99 -18.19
CA VAL A 308 -17.71 0.79 -17.48
C VAL A 308 -16.63 1.72 -18.04
N LEU A 309 -16.54 1.90 -19.36
CA LEU A 309 -15.60 2.84 -19.98
C LEU A 309 -15.89 4.28 -19.54
N ALA A 310 -17.15 4.68 -19.49
CA ALA A 310 -17.56 6.00 -19.01
C ALA A 310 -17.20 6.17 -17.51
N THR A 311 -17.44 5.15 -16.68
CA THR A 311 -17.05 5.17 -15.27
C THR A 311 -15.54 5.34 -15.12
N VAL A 312 -14.72 4.59 -15.85
CA VAL A 312 -13.25 4.75 -15.83
C VAL A 312 -12.85 6.13 -16.33
N GLY A 313 -13.46 6.62 -17.42
CA GLY A 313 -13.18 7.95 -17.98
C GLY A 313 -13.47 9.07 -16.97
N VAL A 314 -14.66 9.07 -16.39
CA VAL A 314 -15.11 10.13 -15.48
C VAL A 314 -14.48 10.02 -14.08
N LEU A 315 -14.37 8.81 -13.55
CA LEU A 315 -13.90 8.64 -12.17
C LEU A 315 -12.38 8.54 -12.07
N LEU A 316 -11.69 7.90 -13.03
CA LEU A 316 -10.24 7.65 -12.93
C LEU A 316 -9.42 8.58 -13.82
N VAL A 317 -9.88 8.88 -15.04
CA VAL A 317 -9.08 9.71 -15.97
C VAL A 317 -9.33 11.20 -15.77
N LEU A 318 -10.59 11.61 -15.63
CA LEU A 318 -10.95 13.04 -15.54
C LEU A 318 -10.27 13.78 -14.39
N PRO A 319 -10.22 13.27 -13.13
CA PRO A 319 -9.53 13.98 -12.05
C PRO A 319 -8.05 14.25 -12.36
N LEU A 320 -7.36 13.25 -12.95
CA LEU A 320 -5.95 13.37 -13.32
C LEU A 320 -5.74 14.33 -14.49
N ALA A 321 -6.64 14.33 -15.48
CA ALA A 321 -6.60 15.27 -16.59
C ALA A 321 -6.81 16.70 -16.11
N VAL A 322 -7.74 16.92 -15.18
CA VAL A 322 -7.98 18.24 -14.56
C VAL A 322 -6.79 18.69 -13.73
N LEU A 323 -6.15 17.80 -12.98
CA LEU A 323 -4.91 18.11 -12.26
C LEU A 323 -3.84 18.66 -13.21
N VAL A 324 -3.59 17.96 -14.34
CA VAL A 324 -2.64 18.42 -15.36
C VAL A 324 -3.07 19.76 -15.95
N GLN A 325 -4.34 19.92 -16.31
CA GLN A 325 -4.87 21.17 -16.83
C GLN A 325 -4.63 22.34 -15.85
N ARG A 326 -4.92 22.14 -14.56
CA ARG A 326 -4.73 23.18 -13.53
C ARG A 326 -3.25 23.51 -13.31
N SER A 327 -2.36 22.53 -13.43
CA SER A 327 -0.92 22.78 -13.34
C SER A 327 -0.40 23.70 -14.47
N LEU A 328 -1.09 23.68 -15.63
CA LEU A 328 -0.77 24.48 -16.82
C LEU A 328 -1.61 25.77 -16.94
N ALA A 329 -2.46 26.06 -15.96
CA ALA A 329 -3.40 27.19 -16.05
C ALA A 329 -2.71 28.56 -16.13
N VAL A 330 -1.50 28.69 -15.55
CA VAL A 330 -0.71 29.92 -15.65
C VAL A 330 0.11 29.91 -16.96
N PRO A 331 -0.07 30.90 -17.87
CA PRO A 331 0.62 30.92 -19.15
C PRO A 331 2.15 30.79 -19.04
N GLY A 332 2.78 30.23 -20.06
CA GLY A 332 4.23 30.08 -20.14
C GLY A 332 4.82 29.16 -19.08
N LEU A 333 4.07 28.14 -18.61
CA LEU A 333 4.48 27.25 -17.52
C LEU A 333 4.77 28.02 -16.22
N GLY A 334 4.01 29.09 -15.95
CA GLY A 334 4.24 29.97 -14.79
C GLY A 334 4.24 29.22 -13.46
N SER A 335 3.33 28.23 -13.26
CA SER A 335 3.30 27.39 -12.04
C SER A 335 4.59 26.59 -11.85
N TYR A 336 5.19 26.08 -12.93
CA TYR A 336 6.45 25.31 -12.89
C TYR A 336 7.65 26.23 -12.67
N ARG A 337 7.69 27.42 -13.30
CA ARG A 337 8.76 28.41 -13.08
C ARG A 337 8.77 28.92 -11.65
N ALA A 338 7.58 29.10 -11.06
CA ALA A 338 7.43 29.52 -9.68
C ALA A 338 8.01 28.51 -8.66
N LEU A 339 8.22 27.24 -9.03
CA LEU A 339 8.85 26.24 -8.16
C LEU A 339 10.29 26.59 -7.78
N GLY A 340 10.99 27.37 -8.62
CA GLY A 340 12.37 27.83 -8.36
C GLY A 340 12.48 28.95 -7.33
N SER A 341 11.36 29.48 -6.81
CA SER A 341 11.32 30.56 -5.84
C SER A 341 10.31 30.27 -4.73
N ASP A 342 10.62 30.65 -3.50
CA ASP A 342 9.66 30.62 -2.39
C ASP A 342 8.82 31.91 -2.35
N ALA A 343 8.15 32.20 -3.44
CA ALA A 343 7.31 33.39 -3.57
C ALA A 343 6.13 33.43 -2.58
N GLY A 344 5.76 32.26 -2.01
CA GLY A 344 4.67 32.11 -1.04
C GLY A 344 5.10 32.12 0.42
N GLY A 345 6.40 32.15 0.73
CA GLY A 345 6.93 32.12 2.11
C GLY A 345 6.53 30.86 2.89
N VAL A 346 6.39 29.72 2.21
CA VAL A 346 5.93 28.46 2.81
C VAL A 346 7.09 27.61 3.30
N PHE A 347 8.24 27.73 2.65
CA PHE A 347 9.42 26.91 2.89
C PHE A 347 10.65 27.77 3.16
N LEU A 348 11.69 27.14 3.75
CA LEU A 348 13.02 27.71 3.88
C LEU A 348 13.87 27.53 2.60
N VAL A 349 13.41 26.68 1.68
CA VAL A 349 14.09 26.32 0.43
C VAL A 349 13.08 26.36 -0.73
N PRO A 350 13.51 26.55 -1.98
CA PRO A 350 12.61 26.52 -3.13
C PRO A 350 11.81 25.21 -3.21
N PRO A 351 10.51 25.24 -3.55
CA PRO A 351 9.68 24.04 -3.65
C PRO A 351 10.21 22.96 -4.61
N ILE A 352 11.03 23.34 -5.60
CA ILE A 352 11.64 22.43 -6.56
C ILE A 352 12.60 21.43 -5.89
N ASP A 353 13.24 21.82 -4.77
CA ASP A 353 14.19 20.97 -4.05
C ASP A 353 13.50 19.73 -3.45
N ALA A 354 12.19 19.81 -3.20
CA ALA A 354 11.40 18.67 -2.76
C ALA A 354 11.42 17.49 -3.75
N ILE A 355 11.67 17.75 -5.04
CA ILE A 355 11.81 16.72 -6.08
C ILE A 355 13.09 15.93 -5.84
N GLY A 356 14.22 16.62 -5.70
CA GLY A 356 15.52 16.01 -5.41
C GLY A 356 15.50 15.21 -4.10
N ASN A 357 15.01 15.84 -3.04
CA ASN A 357 14.90 15.22 -1.72
C ASN A 357 14.06 13.93 -1.76
N SER A 358 12.90 13.95 -2.45
CA SER A 358 12.04 12.76 -2.55
C SER A 358 12.69 11.62 -3.33
N LEU A 359 13.41 11.92 -4.40
CA LEU A 359 14.13 10.91 -5.19
C LEU A 359 15.28 10.30 -4.37
N GLU A 360 16.04 11.12 -3.66
CA GLU A 360 17.13 10.69 -2.79
C GLU A 360 16.61 9.81 -1.64
N TYR A 361 15.58 10.27 -0.93
CA TYR A 361 14.97 9.51 0.15
C TYR A 361 14.36 8.19 -0.33
N ALA A 362 13.65 8.20 -1.45
CA ALA A 362 13.06 6.98 -2.01
C ALA A 362 14.14 5.99 -2.49
N ALA A 363 15.26 6.47 -3.05
CA ALA A 363 16.37 5.61 -3.43
C ALA A 363 17.05 4.98 -2.20
N ALA A 364 17.32 5.76 -1.15
CA ALA A 364 17.88 5.27 0.11
C ALA A 364 16.93 4.29 0.81
N ALA A 365 15.64 4.62 0.90
CA ALA A 365 14.61 3.74 1.46
C ALA A 365 14.51 2.42 0.69
N THR A 366 14.57 2.48 -0.64
CA THR A 366 14.57 1.29 -1.51
C THR A 366 15.78 0.41 -1.24
N ALA A 367 16.97 0.99 -1.15
CA ALA A 367 18.19 0.24 -0.85
C ALA A 367 18.09 -0.47 0.51
N ILE A 368 17.60 0.22 1.54
CA ILE A 368 17.36 -0.36 2.88
C ILE A 368 16.30 -1.46 2.81
N ALA A 369 15.15 -1.20 2.16
CA ALA A 369 14.06 -2.15 2.07
C ALA A 369 14.46 -3.43 1.30
N VAL A 370 15.20 -3.30 0.21
CA VAL A 370 15.73 -4.43 -0.58
C VAL A 370 16.75 -5.22 0.22
N LEU A 371 17.66 -4.55 0.93
CA LEU A 371 18.63 -5.21 1.80
C LEU A 371 17.94 -5.98 2.92
N VAL A 372 17.14 -5.30 3.74
CA VAL A 372 16.48 -5.89 4.90
C VAL A 372 15.45 -6.93 4.47
N GLY A 373 14.59 -6.60 3.49
CA GLY A 373 13.55 -7.49 2.97
C GLY A 373 14.12 -8.70 2.23
N GLY A 374 15.20 -8.53 1.45
CA GLY A 374 15.90 -9.62 0.78
C GLY A 374 16.56 -10.59 1.75
N LEU A 375 17.21 -10.06 2.81
CA LEU A 375 17.74 -10.88 3.90
C LEU A 375 16.64 -11.64 4.64
N ALA A 376 15.54 -10.96 4.97
CA ALA A 376 14.38 -11.56 5.63
C ALA A 376 13.74 -12.66 4.76
N ALA A 377 13.50 -12.40 3.47
CA ALA A 377 12.96 -13.38 2.52
C ALA A 377 13.88 -14.61 2.41
N THR A 378 15.20 -14.40 2.33
CA THR A 378 16.18 -15.49 2.31
C THR A 378 16.18 -16.30 3.61
N ALA A 379 16.06 -15.66 4.77
CA ALA A 379 15.94 -16.34 6.05
C ALA A 379 14.65 -17.21 6.13
N LEU A 380 13.53 -16.70 5.59
CA LEU A 380 12.22 -17.37 5.61
C LEU A 380 12.08 -18.51 4.58
N THR A 381 13.02 -18.69 3.63
CA THR A 381 12.99 -19.84 2.70
C THR A 381 13.35 -21.16 3.37
N ARG A 382 13.89 -21.16 4.59
CA ARG A 382 14.37 -22.37 5.27
C ARG A 382 13.21 -23.23 5.75
N ARG A 383 13.25 -24.51 5.38
CA ARG A 383 12.23 -25.51 5.79
C ARG A 383 12.26 -25.81 7.30
N ASP A 384 13.42 -25.65 7.95
CA ASP A 384 13.60 -25.87 9.41
C ASP A 384 13.29 -24.62 10.23
N ALA A 385 12.41 -23.76 9.72
CA ALA A 385 11.99 -22.55 10.40
C ALA A 385 11.25 -22.90 11.70
N GLY A 386 11.95 -22.85 12.84
CA GLY A 386 11.38 -23.02 14.16
C GLY A 386 10.26 -22.01 14.44
N ARG A 387 9.63 -22.09 15.61
CA ARG A 387 8.58 -21.15 16.03
C ARG A 387 9.00 -19.69 15.87
N LEU A 388 10.27 -19.36 16.12
CA LEU A 388 10.82 -18.00 16.01
C LEU A 388 10.67 -17.40 14.59
N LEU A 389 11.01 -18.15 13.54
CA LEU A 389 10.89 -17.63 12.16
C LEU A 389 9.42 -17.50 11.70
N ARG A 390 8.54 -18.37 12.18
CA ARG A 390 7.09 -18.23 11.92
C ARG A 390 6.51 -17.00 12.60
N THR A 391 6.91 -16.74 13.84
CA THR A 391 6.54 -15.50 14.55
C THR A 391 7.11 -14.28 13.84
N PHE A 392 8.35 -14.35 13.35
CA PHE A 392 8.98 -13.28 12.61
C PHE A 392 8.28 -12.99 11.27
N ASP A 393 7.84 -14.03 10.52
CA ASP A 393 7.03 -13.85 9.30
C ASP A 393 5.71 -13.09 9.60
N ALA A 394 5.06 -13.44 10.70
CA ALA A 394 3.87 -12.72 11.15
C ALA A 394 4.19 -11.27 11.57
N LEU A 395 5.28 -11.04 12.30
CA LEU A 395 5.72 -9.71 12.72
C LEU A 395 6.10 -8.81 11.53
N LEU A 396 6.72 -9.39 10.48
CA LEU A 396 7.04 -8.67 9.24
C LEU A 396 5.80 -8.09 8.54
N MET A 397 4.63 -8.68 8.77
CA MET A 397 3.38 -8.20 8.17
C MET A 397 2.68 -7.13 9.01
N LEU A 398 3.06 -6.95 10.28
CA LEU A 398 2.44 -5.96 11.15
C LEU A 398 2.52 -4.52 10.61
N PRO A 399 3.66 -4.03 10.04
CA PRO A 399 3.71 -2.68 9.48
C PRO A 399 2.72 -2.43 8.34
N LEU A 400 2.30 -3.48 7.60
CA LEU A 400 1.23 -3.34 6.59
C LEU A 400 -0.15 -3.12 7.20
N GLY A 401 -0.38 -3.63 8.42
CA GLY A 401 -1.61 -3.42 9.17
C GLY A 401 -1.57 -2.18 10.06
N VAL A 402 -0.37 -1.64 10.27
CA VAL A 402 -0.14 -0.40 11.02
C VAL A 402 -0.04 0.75 10.03
N SER A 403 -0.73 1.83 10.32
CA SER A 403 -0.70 3.01 9.47
C SER A 403 0.69 3.66 9.41
N ALA A 404 1.01 4.25 8.26
CA ALA A 404 2.22 5.05 8.10
C ALA A 404 2.25 6.28 9.06
N VAL A 405 1.09 6.86 9.37
CA VAL A 405 0.95 7.93 10.39
C VAL A 405 1.44 7.44 11.76
N THR A 406 1.02 6.25 12.15
CA THR A 406 1.47 5.62 13.40
C THR A 406 2.98 5.37 13.42
N VAL A 407 3.56 4.94 12.30
CA VAL A 407 5.02 4.78 12.17
C VAL A 407 5.71 6.13 12.35
N GLY A 408 5.26 7.18 11.66
CA GLY A 408 5.81 8.52 11.76
C GLY A 408 5.71 9.11 13.16
N PHE A 409 4.54 8.98 13.79
CA PHE A 409 4.32 9.39 15.18
C PHE A 409 5.22 8.61 16.16
N GLY A 410 5.31 7.28 15.97
CA GLY A 410 6.20 6.44 16.80
C GLY A 410 7.67 6.84 16.68
N PHE A 411 8.15 7.14 15.48
CA PHE A 411 9.51 7.64 15.26
C PHE A 411 9.73 8.99 15.92
N LEU A 412 8.74 9.88 15.82
CA LEU A 412 8.81 11.21 16.45
C LEU A 412 9.04 11.14 17.96
N ILE A 413 8.37 10.20 18.65
CA ILE A 413 8.44 10.10 20.12
C ILE A 413 9.52 9.14 20.63
N ALA A 414 10.01 8.22 19.78
CA ALA A 414 10.96 7.20 20.22
C ALA A 414 12.40 7.49 19.81
N LEU A 415 12.61 8.27 18.73
CA LEU A 415 13.92 8.53 18.15
C LEU A 415 14.33 10.01 18.28
N ASP A 416 13.82 10.68 19.30
CA ASP A 416 14.05 12.11 19.62
C ASP A 416 14.97 12.30 20.83
N GLU A 417 15.33 11.20 21.53
CA GLU A 417 16.15 11.23 22.74
C GLU A 417 17.22 10.14 22.69
N PRO A 418 18.38 10.33 23.41
CA PRO A 418 19.38 9.28 23.57
C PRO A 418 18.76 7.96 24.07
N PRO A 419 19.25 6.78 23.64
CA PRO A 419 20.48 6.56 22.87
C PRO A 419 20.35 6.66 21.34
N LEU A 420 19.15 6.88 20.80
CA LEU A 420 18.87 6.90 19.37
C LEU A 420 18.26 8.24 18.93
N ASP A 421 18.93 9.35 19.22
CA ASP A 421 18.52 10.66 18.71
C ASP A 421 18.83 10.74 17.19
N LEU A 422 17.82 10.48 16.38
CA LEU A 422 17.87 10.55 14.92
C LEU A 422 17.05 11.72 14.36
N ARG A 423 16.43 12.55 15.19
CA ARG A 423 15.51 13.61 14.77
C ARG A 423 16.13 14.59 13.77
N THR A 424 17.41 14.91 13.94
CA THR A 424 18.15 15.81 13.06
C THR A 424 18.79 15.10 11.88
N SER A 425 18.74 13.77 11.83
CA SER A 425 19.37 12.97 10.78
C SER A 425 18.47 12.84 9.54
N TRP A 426 19.07 13.03 8.36
CA TRP A 426 18.36 12.83 7.08
C TRP A 426 17.90 11.39 6.88
N ILE A 427 18.58 10.42 7.51
CA ILE A 427 18.27 8.98 7.37
C ILE A 427 16.91 8.60 8.00
N LEU A 428 16.36 9.43 8.87
CA LEU A 428 15.12 9.12 9.59
C LEU A 428 13.94 8.92 8.64
N VAL A 429 13.81 9.78 7.62
CA VAL A 429 12.77 9.65 6.58
C VAL A 429 12.94 8.37 5.76
N PRO A 430 14.12 8.06 5.17
CA PRO A 430 14.37 6.79 4.51
C PRO A 430 14.10 5.55 5.36
N LEU A 431 14.41 5.57 6.65
CA LEU A 431 14.13 4.44 7.56
C LEU A 431 12.63 4.19 7.74
N ALA A 432 11.84 5.26 7.91
CA ALA A 432 10.38 5.15 8.03
C ALA A 432 9.76 4.63 6.73
N GLN A 433 10.18 5.16 5.57
CA GLN A 433 9.75 4.69 4.25
C GLN A 433 10.16 3.23 3.99
N ALA A 434 11.39 2.85 4.36
CA ALA A 434 11.87 1.48 4.24
C ALA A 434 11.06 0.51 5.09
N LEU A 435 10.69 0.89 6.31
CA LEU A 435 9.86 0.06 7.19
C LEU A 435 8.51 -0.29 6.54
N VAL A 436 7.90 0.66 5.82
CA VAL A 436 6.68 0.42 5.03
C VAL A 436 6.97 -0.43 3.79
N GLY A 437 8.15 -0.27 3.17
CA GLY A 437 8.55 -0.97 1.95
C GLY A 437 8.97 -2.43 2.14
N VAL A 438 9.61 -2.77 3.28
CA VAL A 438 10.17 -4.11 3.57
C VAL A 438 9.16 -5.25 3.39
N PRO A 439 7.93 -5.18 3.93
CA PRO A 439 6.94 -6.24 3.75
C PRO A 439 6.62 -6.55 2.29
N PHE A 440 6.57 -5.53 1.42
CA PHE A 440 6.33 -5.72 -0.02
C PHE A 440 7.50 -6.44 -0.68
N VAL A 441 8.74 -6.07 -0.33
CA VAL A 441 9.93 -6.75 -0.84
C VAL A 441 9.90 -8.23 -0.45
N VAL A 442 9.59 -8.54 0.81
CA VAL A 442 9.48 -9.93 1.29
C VAL A 442 8.39 -10.69 0.54
N ARG A 443 7.21 -10.11 0.36
CA ARG A 443 6.08 -10.74 -0.35
C ARG A 443 6.35 -11.03 -1.81
N ILE A 444 7.13 -10.19 -2.49
CA ILE A 444 7.51 -10.39 -3.90
C ILE A 444 8.65 -11.41 -4.01
N MET A 445 9.64 -11.34 -3.13
CA MET A 445 10.85 -12.17 -3.20
C MET A 445 10.65 -13.59 -2.70
N LEU A 446 9.90 -13.76 -1.60
CA LEU A 446 9.77 -15.05 -0.89
C LEU A 446 9.20 -16.19 -1.77
N PRO A 447 8.12 -16.00 -2.55
CA PRO A 447 7.60 -17.04 -3.43
C PRO A 447 8.64 -17.47 -4.48
N VAL A 448 9.34 -16.51 -5.08
CA VAL A 448 10.35 -16.79 -6.11
C VAL A 448 11.55 -17.53 -5.52
N LEU A 449 12.03 -17.10 -4.34
CA LEU A 449 13.11 -17.79 -3.63
C LEU A 449 12.74 -19.21 -3.22
N ARG A 450 11.46 -19.47 -2.89
CA ARG A 450 10.95 -20.82 -2.56
C ARG A 450 10.79 -21.71 -3.79
N ALA A 451 10.60 -21.11 -4.97
CA ALA A 451 10.49 -21.85 -6.24
C ALA A 451 11.84 -22.33 -6.79
N VAL A 452 12.98 -21.77 -6.32
CA VAL A 452 14.32 -22.22 -6.72
C VAL A 452 14.56 -23.63 -6.23
N ASP A 453 14.85 -24.56 -7.17
CA ASP A 453 15.12 -25.96 -6.81
C ASP A 453 16.38 -26.07 -5.94
N VAL A 454 16.22 -26.69 -4.78
CA VAL A 454 17.32 -26.96 -3.83
C VAL A 454 18.47 -27.73 -4.47
N ARG A 455 18.17 -28.62 -5.44
CA ARG A 455 19.17 -29.43 -6.13
C ARG A 455 20.21 -28.59 -6.88
N LEU A 456 19.84 -27.41 -7.38
CA LEU A 456 20.78 -26.49 -8.04
C LEU A 456 21.84 -25.99 -7.05
N ARG A 457 21.42 -25.67 -5.82
CA ARG A 457 22.33 -25.23 -4.76
C ARG A 457 23.23 -26.37 -4.26
N GLU A 458 22.67 -27.56 -4.14
CA GLU A 458 23.40 -28.78 -3.75
C GLU A 458 24.44 -29.16 -4.80
N ALA A 459 24.08 -29.14 -6.10
CA ALA A 459 25.01 -29.41 -7.19
C ALA A 459 26.19 -28.41 -7.21
N ALA A 460 25.89 -27.11 -7.05
CA ALA A 460 26.93 -26.10 -6.95
C ALA A 460 27.86 -26.31 -5.73
N ALA A 461 27.28 -26.71 -4.58
CA ALA A 461 28.06 -27.01 -3.39
C ALA A 461 28.95 -28.25 -3.55
N VAL A 462 28.46 -29.31 -4.21
CA VAL A 462 29.26 -30.51 -4.56
C VAL A 462 30.42 -30.16 -5.48
N LEU A 463 30.23 -29.18 -6.39
CA LEU A 463 31.29 -28.64 -7.25
C LEU A 463 32.25 -27.67 -6.52
N GLY A 464 32.14 -27.55 -5.18
CA GLY A 464 33.06 -26.75 -4.36
C GLY A 464 32.72 -25.26 -4.31
N ALA A 465 31.52 -24.83 -4.75
CA ALA A 465 31.13 -23.44 -4.65
C ALA A 465 30.90 -23.04 -3.19
N SER A 466 31.48 -21.91 -2.78
CA SER A 466 31.20 -21.32 -1.46
C SER A 466 29.74 -20.82 -1.39
N PRO A 467 29.15 -20.64 -0.19
CA PRO A 467 27.78 -20.16 -0.05
C PRO A 467 27.51 -18.81 -0.76
N TRP A 468 28.50 -17.91 -0.78
CA TRP A 468 28.45 -16.64 -1.51
C TRP A 468 28.45 -16.85 -3.03
N ARG A 469 29.25 -17.82 -3.52
CA ARG A 469 29.30 -18.15 -4.94
C ARG A 469 28.00 -18.81 -5.41
N VAL A 470 27.42 -19.71 -4.60
CA VAL A 470 26.08 -20.27 -4.86
C VAL A 470 25.04 -19.16 -4.95
N TRP A 471 25.03 -18.23 -3.99
CA TRP A 471 24.10 -17.10 -4.01
C TRP A 471 24.28 -16.23 -5.27
N ARG A 472 25.52 -15.89 -5.61
CA ARG A 472 25.82 -14.99 -6.75
C ARG A 472 25.57 -15.64 -8.11
N GLU A 473 25.91 -16.93 -8.28
CA GLU A 473 25.89 -17.62 -9.57
C GLU A 473 24.60 -18.43 -9.80
N VAL A 474 23.91 -18.85 -8.75
CA VAL A 474 22.65 -19.63 -8.84
C VAL A 474 21.45 -18.80 -8.42
N ASP A 475 21.41 -18.30 -7.18
CA ASP A 475 20.21 -17.66 -6.64
C ASP A 475 19.97 -16.30 -7.28
N LEU A 476 20.96 -15.41 -7.30
CA LEU A 476 20.81 -14.04 -7.77
C LEU A 476 20.35 -13.95 -9.25
N PRO A 477 20.89 -14.71 -10.21
CA PRO A 477 20.41 -14.67 -11.58
C PRO A 477 18.94 -15.10 -11.73
N LEU A 478 18.50 -16.09 -10.94
CA LEU A 478 17.12 -16.60 -10.96
C LEU A 478 16.14 -15.60 -10.32
N VAL A 479 16.56 -14.90 -9.25
CA VAL A 479 15.68 -13.97 -8.53
C VAL A 479 15.84 -12.52 -8.95
N ARG A 480 16.84 -12.17 -9.80
CA ARG A 480 17.15 -10.77 -10.17
C ARG A 480 15.94 -9.99 -10.67
N ARG A 481 15.05 -10.65 -11.41
CA ARG A 481 13.84 -10.02 -11.95
C ARG A 481 12.86 -9.68 -10.84
N ALA A 482 12.61 -10.64 -9.92
CA ALA A 482 11.79 -10.39 -8.74
C ALA A 482 12.40 -9.29 -7.85
N LEU A 483 13.71 -9.25 -7.73
CA LEU A 483 14.45 -8.21 -7.00
C LEU A 483 14.22 -6.83 -7.62
N LEU A 484 14.32 -6.70 -8.94
CA LEU A 484 14.06 -5.43 -9.66
C LEU A 484 12.60 -5.00 -9.51
N ILE A 485 11.64 -5.94 -9.60
CA ILE A 485 10.22 -5.65 -9.37
C ILE A 485 9.99 -5.20 -7.92
N ALA A 486 10.59 -5.89 -6.95
CA ALA A 486 10.48 -5.53 -5.54
C ALA A 486 11.09 -4.14 -5.25
N ALA A 487 12.26 -3.85 -5.83
CA ALA A 487 12.94 -2.55 -5.71
C ALA A 487 12.09 -1.42 -6.31
N GLY A 488 11.58 -1.61 -7.53
CA GLY A 488 10.74 -0.60 -8.18
C GLY A 488 9.42 -0.37 -7.43
N PHE A 489 8.82 -1.43 -6.86
CA PHE A 489 7.62 -1.28 -6.03
C PHE A 489 7.93 -0.54 -4.72
N ALA A 490 9.03 -0.90 -4.03
CA ALA A 490 9.48 -0.20 -2.83
C ALA A 490 9.78 1.28 -3.12
N PHE A 491 10.41 1.59 -4.26
CA PHE A 491 10.67 2.96 -4.70
C PHE A 491 9.37 3.76 -4.91
N ALA A 492 8.40 3.19 -5.63
CA ALA A 492 7.13 3.85 -5.89
C ALA A 492 6.34 4.12 -4.60
N VAL A 493 6.30 3.14 -3.67
CA VAL A 493 5.68 3.29 -2.35
C VAL A 493 6.39 4.37 -1.52
N SER A 494 7.72 4.35 -1.49
CA SER A 494 8.51 5.34 -0.73
C SER A 494 8.35 6.76 -1.29
N LEU A 495 8.34 6.92 -2.62
CA LEU A 495 8.16 8.22 -3.26
C LEU A 495 6.78 8.83 -2.93
N GLY A 496 5.75 7.99 -2.82
CA GLY A 496 4.38 8.39 -2.52
C GLY A 496 4.04 8.46 -1.03
N GLU A 497 4.99 8.07 -0.16
CA GLU A 497 4.74 8.00 1.27
C GLU A 497 4.56 9.41 1.86
N PHE A 498 3.42 9.63 2.53
CA PHE A 498 3.04 10.90 3.12
C PHE A 498 2.77 10.78 4.62
N GLY A 499 2.18 9.69 5.08
CA GLY A 499 1.69 9.52 6.44
C GLY A 499 2.79 9.59 7.50
N ALA A 500 3.92 8.92 7.28
CA ALA A 500 5.07 9.01 8.17
C ALA A 500 5.89 10.28 7.91
N THR A 501 6.09 10.64 6.64
CA THR A 501 6.96 11.76 6.28
C THR A 501 6.42 13.11 6.73
N VAL A 502 5.10 13.29 6.89
CA VAL A 502 4.52 14.54 7.39
C VAL A 502 4.97 14.89 8.82
N PHE A 503 5.30 13.87 9.63
CA PHE A 503 5.84 14.06 10.98
C PHE A 503 7.35 14.28 11.00
N LEU A 504 8.07 13.70 10.04
CA LEU A 504 9.52 13.56 10.08
C LEU A 504 10.24 14.53 9.12
N ALA A 505 9.55 14.96 8.05
CA ALA A 505 10.14 15.86 7.07
C ALA A 505 10.38 17.25 7.64
N ARG A 506 11.62 17.71 7.52
CA ARG A 506 12.07 19.00 8.04
C ARG A 506 11.67 20.14 7.07
N PRO A 507 11.58 21.38 7.59
CA PRO A 507 11.28 22.54 6.73
C PRO A 507 12.32 22.81 5.65
N ASP A 508 13.59 22.48 5.92
CA ASP A 508 14.73 22.63 5.00
C ASP A 508 14.88 21.48 4.00
N ASN A 509 14.26 20.31 4.26
CA ASN A 509 14.32 19.13 3.41
C ASN A 509 12.93 18.49 3.26
N PRO A 510 11.95 19.18 2.65
CA PRO A 510 10.61 18.64 2.46
C PRO A 510 10.61 17.54 1.40
N THR A 511 9.73 16.53 1.58
CA THR A 511 9.40 15.58 0.51
C THR A 511 8.32 16.17 -0.41
N LEU A 512 8.20 15.65 -1.64
CA LEU A 512 7.15 16.07 -2.59
C LEU A 512 5.74 16.01 -1.98
N PRO A 513 5.30 14.89 -1.35
CA PRO A 513 3.98 14.83 -0.73
C PRO A 513 3.78 15.89 0.36
N VAL A 514 4.79 16.10 1.21
CA VAL A 514 4.73 17.10 2.28
C VAL A 514 4.71 18.51 1.71
N ALA A 515 5.50 18.78 0.67
CA ALA A 515 5.51 20.09 -0.01
C ALA A 515 4.14 20.42 -0.61
N VAL A 516 3.53 19.48 -1.33
CA VAL A 516 2.17 19.65 -1.88
C VAL A 516 1.16 19.94 -0.76
N ALA A 517 1.16 19.14 0.30
CA ALA A 517 0.21 19.33 1.41
C ALA A 517 0.37 20.69 2.11
N ARG A 518 1.61 21.16 2.31
CA ARG A 518 1.89 22.49 2.90
C ARG A 518 1.43 23.63 1.99
N LEU A 519 1.66 23.53 0.67
CA LEU A 519 1.21 24.52 -0.31
C LEU A 519 -0.32 24.61 -0.36
N LEU A 520 -1.02 23.45 -0.36
CA LEU A 520 -2.48 23.42 -0.33
C LEU A 520 -3.07 23.95 0.98
N GLY A 521 -2.37 23.81 2.08
CA GLY A 521 -2.75 24.33 3.40
C GLY A 521 -2.65 25.86 3.52
N ARG A 522 -2.09 26.56 2.53
CA ARG A 522 -1.96 28.02 2.54
C ARG A 522 -2.73 28.66 1.38
N PRO A 523 -3.50 29.73 1.63
CA PRO A 523 -4.24 30.42 0.57
C PRO A 523 -3.28 31.12 -0.40
N GLY A 524 -3.70 31.28 -1.64
CA GLY A 524 -2.99 32.01 -2.69
C GLY A 524 -2.90 31.25 -4.01
N ALA A 525 -3.09 31.97 -5.12
CA ALA A 525 -3.06 31.37 -6.45
C ALA A 525 -1.68 30.78 -6.81
N VAL A 526 -0.60 31.40 -6.34
CA VAL A 526 0.77 30.92 -6.55
C VAL A 526 0.97 29.59 -5.82
N ASN A 527 0.59 29.49 -4.54
CA ASN A 527 0.70 28.27 -3.74
C ASN A 527 -0.11 27.12 -4.36
N TYR A 528 -1.34 27.42 -4.80
CA TYR A 528 -2.18 26.45 -5.48
C TYR A 528 -1.55 25.98 -6.81
N GLY A 529 -1.05 26.90 -7.64
CA GLY A 529 -0.38 26.56 -8.90
C GLY A 529 0.87 25.70 -8.70
N GLN A 530 1.71 26.03 -7.71
CA GLN A 530 2.89 25.25 -7.32
C GLN A 530 2.48 23.85 -6.82
N ALA A 531 1.43 23.74 -6.01
CA ALA A 531 0.91 22.46 -5.53
C ALA A 531 0.44 21.56 -6.69
N MET A 532 -0.30 22.13 -7.66
CA MET A 532 -0.74 21.40 -8.85
C MET A 532 0.44 20.94 -9.72
N ALA A 533 1.46 21.79 -9.89
CA ALA A 533 2.67 21.46 -10.64
C ALA A 533 3.46 20.33 -9.98
N LEU A 534 3.72 20.40 -8.66
CA LEU A 534 4.41 19.35 -7.92
C LEU A 534 3.62 18.04 -7.91
N SER A 535 2.28 18.11 -7.74
CA SER A 535 1.40 16.92 -7.82
C SER A 535 1.45 16.26 -9.20
N THR A 536 1.50 17.04 -10.26
CA THR A 536 1.63 16.54 -11.64
C THR A 536 3.00 15.88 -11.86
N ILE A 537 4.09 16.47 -11.37
CA ILE A 537 5.43 15.88 -11.44
C ILE A 537 5.44 14.54 -10.67
N LEU A 538 4.93 14.53 -9.45
CA LEU A 538 4.88 13.31 -8.62
C LEU A 538 4.04 12.21 -9.30
N MET A 539 2.89 12.57 -9.89
CA MET A 539 2.06 11.66 -10.68
C MET A 539 2.85 11.05 -11.85
N LEU A 540 3.56 11.88 -12.62
CA LEU A 540 4.32 11.41 -13.78
C LEU A 540 5.48 10.49 -13.38
N VAL A 541 6.20 10.82 -12.32
CA VAL A 541 7.30 9.97 -11.82
C VAL A 541 6.77 8.62 -11.32
N CYS A 542 5.66 8.61 -10.57
CA CYS A 542 5.03 7.36 -10.11
C CYS A 542 4.49 6.53 -11.28
N ALA A 543 3.86 7.16 -12.28
CA ALA A 543 3.37 6.50 -13.48
C ALA A 543 4.53 5.92 -14.31
N ALA A 544 5.63 6.65 -14.46
CA ALA A 544 6.83 6.17 -15.14
C ALA A 544 7.44 4.95 -14.42
N ALA A 545 7.58 5.01 -13.09
CA ALA A 545 8.05 3.89 -12.28
C ALA A 545 7.15 2.64 -12.48
N LEU A 546 5.83 2.81 -12.47
CA LEU A 546 4.88 1.72 -12.72
C LEU A 546 5.03 1.11 -14.12
N LEU A 547 5.15 1.95 -15.16
CA LEU A 547 5.33 1.49 -16.54
C LEU A 547 6.62 0.70 -16.72
N VAL A 548 7.71 1.12 -16.07
CA VAL A 548 8.97 0.36 -16.05
C VAL A 548 8.75 -1.00 -15.37
N LEU A 549 8.03 -1.03 -14.25
CA LEU A 549 7.72 -2.28 -13.55
C LEU A 549 6.86 -3.23 -14.40
N GLU A 550 5.86 -2.71 -15.10
CA GLU A 550 5.02 -3.53 -15.98
C GLU A 550 5.81 -4.11 -17.17
N ARG A 551 6.72 -3.35 -17.75
CA ARG A 551 7.64 -3.86 -18.79
C ARG A 551 8.56 -4.96 -18.27
N LEU A 552 9.04 -4.82 -17.03
CA LEU A 552 9.84 -5.87 -16.39
C LEU A 552 9.02 -7.15 -16.10
N ARG A 553 7.71 -7.03 -15.87
CA ARG A 553 6.79 -8.17 -15.69
C ARG A 553 6.42 -8.83 -17.02
N GLY A 554 6.20 -8.06 -18.08
CA GLY A 554 5.61 -8.50 -19.35
C GLY A 554 6.49 -9.39 -20.26
N GLY A 555 7.69 -9.80 -19.85
CA GLY A 555 8.58 -10.69 -20.61
C GLY A 555 8.25 -12.20 -20.50
N GLU A 556 7.23 -12.60 -19.75
CA GLU A 556 6.70 -13.98 -19.72
C GLU A 556 5.20 -13.91 -19.95
N GLY A 557 4.74 -14.71 -20.93
CA GLY A 557 3.34 -14.77 -21.29
C GLY A 557 2.46 -15.06 -20.09
N THR A 558 1.39 -14.29 -19.99
CA THR A 558 0.13 -14.60 -19.29
C THR A 558 0.24 -15.50 -18.05
N GLY A 559 0.87 -15.01 -17.03
CA GLY A 559 0.80 -15.58 -15.69
C GLY A 559 0.31 -14.51 -14.71
N GLU A 560 -0.91 -14.64 -14.38
CA GLU A 560 -1.77 -13.94 -13.46
C GLU A 560 -1.12 -13.48 -12.15
N PHE A 561 -1.47 -12.26 -11.76
CA PHE A 561 -1.65 -11.93 -10.35
C PHE A 561 -3.00 -11.26 -10.18
#